data_d77f06e7e6367733d9fb58c3953d8593
#
_entry.id   d77f06e7e6367733d9fb58c3953d8593
#
_cell.length_a   1.000
_cell.length_b   1.000
_cell.length_c   1.000
_cell.angle_alpha   90.00
_cell.angle_beta   90.00
_cell.angle_gamma   90.00
#
_symmetry.space_group_name_H-M   'P 1'
#
loop_
_entity.id
_entity.type
_entity.pdbx_description
1 polymer ?
#
loop_
_entity_poly.entity_id
_entity_poly.type
_entity_poly.pdbx_seq_one_letter_code
_entity_poly.pdbx_strand_id
1 'polypeptide(L)'
;MAHAYTPGLRVTPYAVVRKDRKLPLQGEVVAEVGDFVRRDQVVARTDLPGDVVALNLVNRLGCSPAEVPKYMLHVKGDIVREGEPLAETQPFIKWFKSTVNAPATGMVESISSVTGQVILRKEPRPVEVLAYIDGQIVETFNGEGVAVETRGAYIQGIFGVGGECWGPLH
;
A
#
# COMPACT_ATOMS: atom_id res chain seq x y z
N MET A 1 1.54 -46.07 5.30
CA MET A 1 2.47 -45.92 4.17
C MET A 1 2.88 -44.45 4.15
N ALA A 2 4.14 -44.16 4.46
CA ALA A 2 4.67 -42.83 4.39
C ALA A 2 4.85 -42.46 2.90
N HIS A 3 4.08 -41.51 2.41
CA HIS A 3 4.34 -40.91 1.10
C HIS A 3 5.61 -40.09 1.24
N ALA A 4 6.73 -40.63 0.75
CA ALA A 4 7.95 -39.85 0.55
C ALA A 4 7.61 -38.77 -0.50
N TYR A 5 7.46 -37.53 -0.05
CA TYR A 5 7.41 -36.38 -0.93
C TYR A 5 8.78 -36.21 -1.58
N THR A 6 8.91 -36.61 -2.82
CA THR A 6 10.08 -36.31 -3.62
C THR A 6 9.82 -34.95 -4.26
N PRO A 7 10.50 -33.88 -3.83
CA PRO A 7 10.40 -32.60 -4.53
C PRO A 7 11.09 -32.76 -5.88
N GLY A 8 10.33 -33.23 -6.85
CA GLY A 8 10.83 -33.35 -8.23
C GLY A 8 10.77 -31.99 -8.90
N LEU A 9 11.90 -31.52 -9.41
CA LEU A 9 11.94 -30.47 -10.40
C LEU A 9 11.13 -30.94 -11.60
N ARG A 10 9.98 -30.32 -11.83
CA ARG A 10 9.15 -30.62 -13.00
C ARG A 10 9.60 -29.71 -14.14
N VAL A 11 10.10 -30.30 -15.20
CA VAL A 11 10.41 -29.61 -16.46
C VAL A 11 9.39 -30.07 -17.49
N THR A 12 8.60 -29.12 -18.00
CA THR A 12 7.61 -29.38 -19.06
C THR A 12 7.99 -28.50 -20.25
N PRO A 13 8.39 -29.09 -21.39
CA PRO A 13 8.87 -28.31 -22.55
C PRO A 13 7.74 -27.48 -23.18
N TYR A 14 6.50 -27.87 -23.01
CA TYR A 14 5.33 -27.15 -23.49
C TYR A 14 4.18 -27.27 -22.50
N ALA A 15 3.80 -26.16 -21.92
CA ALA A 15 2.69 -26.05 -20.98
C ALA A 15 1.87 -24.79 -21.26
N VAL A 16 0.59 -24.88 -20.94
CA VAL A 16 -0.24 -23.69 -20.78
C VAL A 16 -0.04 -23.17 -19.37
N VAL A 17 0.51 -21.97 -19.24
CA VAL A 17 0.79 -21.32 -17.96
C VAL A 17 -0.24 -20.24 -17.74
N ARG A 18 -1.03 -20.36 -16.69
CA ARG A 18 -1.99 -19.36 -16.24
C ARG A 18 -1.46 -18.70 -14.98
N LYS A 19 -1.49 -17.37 -14.95
CA LYS A 19 -1.10 -16.55 -13.81
C LYS A 19 -2.20 -15.56 -13.46
N ASP A 20 -2.67 -15.64 -12.23
CA ASP A 20 -3.60 -14.67 -11.69
C ASP A 20 -2.81 -13.46 -11.20
N ARG A 21 -3.16 -12.30 -11.72
CA ARG A 21 -2.54 -11.00 -11.40
C ARG A 21 -3.58 -10.18 -10.64
N LYS A 22 -3.44 -10.17 -9.30
CA LYS A 22 -4.43 -9.56 -8.41
C LYS A 22 -3.86 -8.38 -7.64
N LEU A 23 -4.70 -7.37 -7.46
CA LEU A 23 -4.47 -6.23 -6.59
C LEU A 23 -4.60 -6.64 -5.11
N PRO A 24 -3.87 -5.99 -4.20
CA PRO A 24 -4.01 -6.21 -2.76
C PRO A 24 -5.33 -5.66 -2.18
N LEU A 25 -5.93 -4.69 -2.85
CA LEU A 25 -7.24 -4.10 -2.56
C LEU A 25 -8.02 -3.94 -3.86
N GLN A 26 -9.32 -3.82 -3.78
CA GLN A 26 -10.14 -3.53 -4.95
C GLN A 26 -9.73 -2.22 -5.61
N GLY A 27 -9.68 -2.22 -6.94
CA GLY A 27 -9.27 -1.11 -7.75
C GLY A 27 -9.84 -1.18 -9.17
N GLU A 28 -9.12 -0.63 -10.12
CA GLU A 28 -9.47 -0.58 -11.52
C GLU A 28 -8.71 -1.66 -12.31
N VAL A 29 -9.45 -2.48 -13.04
CA VAL A 29 -8.90 -3.42 -14.02
C VAL A 29 -8.88 -2.73 -15.38
N VAL A 30 -7.70 -2.59 -15.99
CA VAL A 30 -7.51 -1.81 -17.22
C VAL A 30 -7.39 -2.67 -18.49
N ALA A 31 -7.46 -4.00 -18.33
CA ALA A 31 -7.40 -4.96 -19.45
C ALA A 31 -8.68 -5.81 -19.50
N GLU A 32 -9.08 -6.19 -20.71
CA GLU A 32 -10.31 -6.96 -20.94
C GLU A 32 -10.00 -8.41 -21.35
N VAL A 33 -10.99 -9.29 -21.19
CA VAL A 33 -10.88 -10.69 -21.66
C VAL A 33 -10.68 -10.72 -23.18
N GLY A 34 -9.66 -11.43 -23.61
CA GLY A 34 -9.28 -11.53 -25.03
C GLY A 34 -8.10 -10.66 -25.41
N ASP A 35 -7.75 -9.66 -24.61
CA ASP A 35 -6.60 -8.79 -24.89
C ASP A 35 -5.29 -9.55 -24.86
N PHE A 36 -4.38 -9.21 -25.78
CA PHE A 36 -3.00 -9.62 -25.71
C PHE A 36 -2.19 -8.56 -24.94
N VAL A 37 -1.51 -9.01 -23.90
CA VAL A 37 -0.74 -8.14 -23.01
C VAL A 37 0.73 -8.53 -23.00
N ARG A 38 1.57 -7.55 -22.80
CA ARG A 38 3.00 -7.75 -22.58
C ARG A 38 3.30 -7.81 -21.10
N ARG A 39 4.37 -8.50 -20.72
CA ARG A 39 4.82 -8.68 -19.33
C ARG A 39 4.98 -7.37 -18.57
N ASP A 40 5.36 -6.28 -19.24
CA ASP A 40 5.57 -4.93 -18.71
C ASP A 40 4.29 -4.06 -18.72
N GLN A 41 3.18 -4.58 -19.22
CA GLN A 41 1.93 -3.85 -19.32
C GLN A 41 1.16 -3.90 -17.99
N VAL A 42 0.67 -2.74 -17.54
CA VAL A 42 -0.22 -2.62 -16.39
C VAL A 42 -1.58 -3.21 -16.75
N VAL A 43 -2.06 -4.15 -15.95
CA VAL A 43 -3.37 -4.82 -16.15
C VAL A 43 -4.40 -4.44 -15.09
N ALA A 44 -3.94 -3.94 -13.95
CA ALA A 44 -4.81 -3.43 -12.89
C ALA A 44 -4.07 -2.41 -12.02
N ARG A 45 -4.80 -1.48 -11.41
CA ARG A 45 -4.24 -0.45 -10.54
C ARG A 45 -5.19 -0.12 -9.39
N THR A 46 -4.62 0.31 -8.27
CA THR A 46 -5.37 0.79 -7.10
C THR A 46 -4.53 1.77 -6.30
N ASP A 47 -5.19 2.57 -5.46
CA ASP A 47 -4.51 3.43 -4.50
C ASP A 47 -4.59 2.81 -3.11
N LEU A 48 -3.45 2.40 -2.56
CA LEU A 48 -3.39 1.97 -1.16
C LEU A 48 -3.52 3.18 -0.25
N PRO A 49 -4.39 3.10 0.78
CA PRO A 49 -4.46 4.15 1.79
C PRO A 49 -3.07 4.44 2.36
N GLY A 50 -2.74 5.70 2.51
CA GLY A 50 -1.46 6.11 3.09
C GLY A 50 -1.30 5.63 4.53
N ASP A 51 -0.05 5.49 4.95
CA ASP A 51 0.31 5.09 6.31
C ASP A 51 -0.26 6.07 7.33
N VAL A 52 -0.63 5.53 8.49
CA VAL A 52 -1.16 6.31 9.59
C VAL A 52 -0.06 6.62 10.60
N VAL A 53 0.07 7.88 10.99
CA VAL A 53 0.99 8.34 12.03
C VAL A 53 0.17 8.86 13.21
N ALA A 54 0.26 8.18 14.36
CA ALA A 54 -0.39 8.59 15.58
C ALA A 54 0.54 9.45 16.46
N LEU A 55 0.07 10.61 16.88
CA LEU A 55 0.79 11.54 17.76
C LEU A 55 0.05 11.69 19.08
N ASN A 56 0.72 11.45 20.20
CA ASN A 56 0.20 11.79 21.51
C ASN A 56 0.59 13.22 21.86
N LEU A 57 -0.38 14.15 21.78
CA LEU A 57 -0.17 15.56 22.07
C LEU A 57 -0.18 15.86 23.56
N VAL A 58 -0.89 15.07 24.38
CA VAL A 58 -0.95 15.24 25.85
C VAL A 58 0.45 15.30 26.44
N ASN A 59 1.28 14.30 26.13
CA ASN A 59 2.64 14.22 26.64
C ASN A 59 3.57 15.31 26.11
N ARG A 60 3.32 15.78 24.87
CA ARG A 60 4.17 16.78 24.22
C ARG A 60 3.82 18.22 24.63
N LEU A 61 2.54 18.48 24.88
CA LEU A 61 2.04 19.80 25.27
C LEU A 61 1.88 19.95 26.79
N GLY A 62 1.90 18.84 27.54
CA GLY A 62 1.68 18.85 28.99
C GLY A 62 0.25 19.27 29.38
N CYS A 63 -0.74 18.92 28.56
CA CYS A 63 -2.14 19.28 28.74
C CYS A 63 -3.03 18.06 28.96
N SER A 64 -4.29 18.28 29.36
CA SER A 64 -5.28 17.21 29.44
C SER A 64 -5.79 16.83 28.05
N PRO A 65 -6.25 15.56 27.81
CA PRO A 65 -6.79 15.14 26.54
C PRO A 65 -7.93 16.02 26.02
N ALA A 66 -8.80 16.50 26.92
CA ALA A 66 -9.93 17.35 26.56
C ALA A 66 -9.52 18.74 26.05
N GLU A 67 -8.29 19.19 26.37
CA GLU A 67 -7.77 20.48 25.94
C GLU A 67 -7.08 20.39 24.57
N VAL A 68 -6.66 19.21 24.11
CA VAL A 68 -5.95 19.04 22.85
C VAL A 68 -6.66 19.72 21.67
N PRO A 69 -7.98 19.59 21.46
CA PRO A 69 -8.67 20.27 20.37
C PRO A 69 -8.54 21.80 20.38
N LYS A 70 -8.34 22.42 21.57
CA LYS A 70 -8.17 23.89 21.69
C LYS A 70 -6.79 24.35 21.27
N TYR A 71 -5.79 23.50 21.39
CA TYR A 71 -4.39 23.80 21.07
C TYR A 71 -4.03 23.41 19.62
N MET A 72 -4.93 22.71 18.92
CA MET A 72 -4.74 22.38 17.51
C MET A 72 -4.79 23.64 16.64
N LEU A 73 -3.86 23.75 15.71
CA LEU A 73 -3.83 24.78 14.67
C LEU A 73 -4.57 24.36 13.41
N HIS A 74 -4.86 23.06 13.30
CA HIS A 74 -5.51 22.44 12.16
C HIS A 74 -6.75 21.66 12.62
N VAL A 75 -7.72 21.53 11.72
CA VAL A 75 -8.93 20.75 11.95
C VAL A 75 -8.89 19.43 11.16
N LYS A 76 -9.82 18.53 11.47
CA LYS A 76 -9.98 17.28 10.72
C LYS A 76 -10.23 17.60 9.24
N GLY A 77 -9.43 16.99 8.36
CA GLY A 77 -9.47 17.18 6.91
C GLY A 77 -8.38 18.11 6.38
N ASP A 78 -7.70 18.88 7.24
CA ASP A 78 -6.62 19.76 6.80
C ASP A 78 -5.38 18.94 6.40
N ILE A 79 -4.67 19.42 5.39
CA ILE A 79 -3.38 18.88 4.97
C ILE A 79 -2.29 19.66 5.69
N VAL A 80 -1.39 18.95 6.33
CA VAL A 80 -0.22 19.51 7.03
C VAL A 80 1.06 18.98 6.40
N ARG A 81 2.10 19.78 6.40
CA ARG A 81 3.43 19.39 5.90
C ARG A 81 4.34 18.95 7.04
N GLU A 82 5.28 18.09 6.75
CA GLU A 82 6.32 17.73 7.71
C GLU A 82 7.04 18.96 8.23
N GLY A 83 7.18 19.05 9.55
CA GLY A 83 7.78 20.21 10.23
C GLY A 83 6.83 21.39 10.46
N GLU A 84 5.64 21.40 9.90
CA GLU A 84 4.63 22.43 10.11
C GLU A 84 4.07 22.40 11.53
N PRO A 85 3.84 23.53 12.20
CA PRO A 85 3.24 23.57 13.53
C PRO A 85 1.81 22.96 13.50
N LEU A 86 1.62 21.86 14.21
CA LEU A 86 0.36 21.12 14.28
C LEU A 86 -0.50 21.58 15.46
N ALA A 87 0.15 21.82 16.59
CA ALA A 87 -0.52 22.25 17.81
C ALA A 87 0.39 23.16 18.64
N GLU A 88 -0.20 24.08 19.37
CA GLU A 88 0.52 25.10 20.10
C GLU A 88 -0.23 25.47 21.38
N THR A 89 0.46 25.44 22.54
CA THR A 89 -0.08 25.95 23.79
C THR A 89 -0.08 27.48 23.79
N GLN A 90 -1.10 28.08 24.38
CA GLN A 90 -1.21 29.54 24.61
C GLN A 90 -1.04 29.84 26.10
N PRO A 91 0.19 29.81 26.62
CA PRO A 91 0.40 30.15 28.03
C PRO A 91 0.30 31.64 28.25
N PHE A 92 -0.06 32.05 29.48
CA PHE A 92 -0.13 33.46 29.90
C PHE A 92 1.23 34.17 29.78
N ILE A 93 2.32 33.40 29.86
CA ILE A 93 3.69 33.90 29.74
C ILE A 93 4.28 33.28 28.43
N LYS A 94 4.60 34.11 27.44
CA LYS A 94 5.09 33.70 26.12
C LYS A 94 6.31 32.78 26.13
N TRP A 95 7.10 32.75 27.18
CA TRP A 95 8.31 31.93 27.33
C TRP A 95 8.00 30.43 27.58
N PHE A 96 6.79 30.08 27.95
CA PHE A 96 6.37 28.70 28.18
C PHE A 96 5.53 28.11 27.03
N LYS A 97 5.65 28.71 25.85
CA LYS A 97 5.00 28.26 24.65
C LYS A 97 5.60 26.92 24.18
N SER A 98 4.78 25.88 24.15
CA SER A 98 5.13 24.58 23.58
C SER A 98 4.47 24.44 22.21
N THR A 99 5.26 24.11 21.20
CA THR A 99 4.79 23.85 19.84
C THR A 99 5.10 22.41 19.46
N VAL A 100 4.18 21.71 18.87
CA VAL A 100 4.38 20.37 18.32
C VAL A 100 4.21 20.43 16.82
N ASN A 101 5.26 20.04 16.11
CA ASN A 101 5.27 20.01 14.65
C ASN A 101 4.81 18.65 14.13
N ALA A 102 4.25 18.65 12.93
CA ALA A 102 3.86 17.46 12.20
C ALA A 102 5.11 16.62 11.85
N PRO A 103 5.14 15.32 12.17
CA PRO A 103 6.29 14.46 11.89
C PRO A 103 6.32 13.95 10.45
N ALA A 104 5.28 14.19 9.68
CA ALA A 104 5.16 13.80 8.29
C ALA A 104 4.11 14.65 7.59
N THR A 105 4.22 14.78 6.28
CA THR A 105 3.17 15.37 5.44
C THR A 105 1.98 14.41 5.37
N GLY A 106 0.77 14.95 5.56
CA GLY A 106 -0.47 14.15 5.53
C GLY A 106 -1.71 14.96 5.89
N MET A 107 -2.85 14.30 5.89
CA MET A 107 -4.13 14.88 6.28
C MET A 107 -4.42 14.56 7.75
N VAL A 108 -4.95 15.52 8.49
CA VAL A 108 -5.46 15.31 9.84
C VAL A 108 -6.74 14.45 9.76
N GLU A 109 -6.62 13.16 10.07
CA GLU A 109 -7.73 12.21 9.98
C GLU A 109 -8.65 12.29 11.21
N SER A 110 -8.08 12.39 12.38
CA SER A 110 -8.86 12.50 13.62
C SER A 110 -8.09 13.19 14.74
N ILE A 111 -8.84 13.84 15.62
CA ILE A 111 -8.37 14.48 16.86
C ILE A 111 -9.23 13.92 17.97
N SER A 112 -8.63 13.20 18.92
CA SER A 112 -9.34 12.58 20.05
C SER A 112 -9.24 13.44 21.29
N SER A 113 -10.38 13.93 21.78
CA SER A 113 -10.50 14.63 23.06
C SER A 113 -10.48 13.67 24.27
N VAL A 114 -10.56 12.34 24.03
CA VAL A 114 -10.55 11.33 25.08
C VAL A 114 -9.13 10.84 25.36
N THR A 115 -8.36 10.58 24.29
CA THR A 115 -6.99 10.07 24.41
C THR A 115 -5.93 11.14 24.18
N GLY A 116 -6.32 12.30 23.63
CA GLY A 116 -5.39 13.37 23.25
C GLY A 116 -4.44 12.99 22.09
N GLN A 117 -4.82 11.99 21.31
CA GLN A 117 -4.10 11.57 20.14
C GLN A 117 -4.64 12.28 18.90
N VAL A 118 -3.72 12.64 18.02
CA VAL A 118 -4.00 13.11 16.66
C VAL A 118 -3.48 12.07 15.68
N ILE A 119 -4.31 11.74 14.71
CA ILE A 119 -3.98 10.79 13.66
C ILE A 119 -3.79 11.57 12.37
N LEU A 120 -2.60 11.44 11.78
CA LEU A 120 -2.26 11.94 10.46
C LEU A 120 -2.24 10.77 9.48
N ARG A 121 -2.92 10.89 8.35
CA ARG A 121 -2.86 9.93 7.24
C ARG A 121 -2.02 10.53 6.11
N LYS A 122 -0.97 9.81 5.72
CA LYS A 122 -0.14 10.16 4.57
C LYS A 122 -0.94 10.02 3.27
N GLU A 123 -0.41 10.58 2.19
CA GLU A 123 -0.99 10.44 0.86
C GLU A 123 -1.11 8.97 0.45
N PRO A 124 -2.16 8.61 -0.31
CA PRO A 124 -2.30 7.29 -0.89
C PRO A 124 -1.09 6.94 -1.77
N ARG A 125 -0.77 5.66 -1.84
CA ARG A 125 0.29 5.16 -2.71
C ARG A 125 -0.33 4.41 -3.87
N PRO A 126 -0.07 4.80 -5.13
CA PRO A 126 -0.52 4.06 -6.28
C PRO A 126 0.19 2.71 -6.33
N VAL A 127 -0.56 1.66 -6.58
CA VAL A 127 -0.07 0.30 -6.79
C VAL A 127 -0.58 -0.20 -8.13
N GLU A 128 0.35 -0.64 -8.96
CA GLU A 128 0.08 -1.20 -10.27
C GLU A 128 0.47 -2.67 -10.30
N VAL A 129 -0.35 -3.46 -10.97
CA VAL A 129 -0.07 -4.87 -11.23
C VAL A 129 0.21 -5.05 -12.71
N LEU A 130 1.41 -5.53 -13.02
CA LEU A 130 1.83 -5.86 -14.38
C LEU A 130 1.32 -7.25 -14.77
N ALA A 131 1.14 -7.51 -16.06
CA ALA A 131 0.81 -8.82 -16.60
C ALA A 131 1.88 -9.87 -16.25
N TYR A 132 3.16 -9.46 -16.23
CA TYR A 132 4.34 -10.22 -15.86
C TYR A 132 4.76 -11.33 -16.84
N ILE A 133 3.84 -11.78 -17.66
CA ILE A 133 4.08 -12.71 -18.77
C ILE A 133 3.42 -12.16 -20.02
N ASP A 134 4.05 -12.39 -21.18
CA ASP A 134 3.43 -12.08 -22.46
C ASP A 134 2.35 -13.13 -22.74
N GLY A 135 1.10 -12.73 -22.92
CA GLY A 135 0.00 -13.66 -23.07
C GLY A 135 -1.34 -13.02 -23.34
N GLN A 136 -2.39 -13.80 -23.23
CA GLN A 136 -3.76 -13.36 -23.43
C GLN A 136 -4.52 -13.33 -22.09
N ILE A 137 -5.35 -12.31 -21.90
CA ILE A 137 -6.27 -12.26 -20.77
C ILE A 137 -7.39 -13.26 -21.01
N VAL A 138 -7.49 -14.24 -20.13
CA VAL A 138 -8.53 -15.29 -20.21
C VAL A 138 -9.69 -15.08 -19.24
N GLU A 139 -9.45 -14.27 -18.20
CA GLU A 139 -10.47 -13.97 -17.19
C GLU A 139 -10.16 -12.61 -16.52
N THR A 140 -11.23 -11.90 -16.14
CA THR A 140 -11.14 -10.69 -15.31
C THR A 140 -11.83 -10.94 -13.99
N PHE A 141 -11.16 -10.56 -12.89
CA PHE A 141 -11.74 -10.57 -11.54
C PHE A 141 -12.21 -9.16 -11.24
N ASN A 142 -13.52 -8.99 -11.05
CA ASN A 142 -14.14 -7.67 -10.91
C ASN A 142 -13.49 -6.82 -9.80
N GLY A 143 -12.81 -5.75 -10.20
CA GLY A 143 -12.07 -4.87 -9.30
C GLY A 143 -10.85 -5.48 -8.61
N GLU A 144 -10.49 -6.73 -8.90
CA GLU A 144 -9.36 -7.41 -8.25
C GLU A 144 -8.16 -7.63 -9.17
N GLY A 145 -8.40 -7.81 -10.48
CA GLY A 145 -7.31 -8.10 -11.41
C GLY A 145 -7.71 -8.98 -12.57
N VAL A 146 -6.75 -9.71 -13.13
CA VAL A 146 -6.91 -10.54 -14.32
C VAL A 146 -6.18 -11.88 -14.22
N ALA A 147 -6.57 -12.86 -15.06
CA ALA A 147 -5.79 -14.05 -15.32
C ALA A 147 -5.17 -13.95 -16.71
N VAL A 148 -3.84 -14.06 -16.77
CA VAL A 148 -3.06 -14.08 -18.02
C VAL A 148 -2.67 -15.50 -18.33
N GLU A 149 -2.88 -15.93 -19.58
CA GLU A 149 -2.49 -17.25 -20.07
C GLU A 149 -1.45 -17.12 -21.18
N THR A 150 -0.43 -17.94 -21.09
CA THR A 150 0.61 -18.06 -22.13
C THR A 150 0.99 -19.51 -22.34
N ARG A 151 1.68 -19.77 -23.46
CA ARG A 151 2.20 -21.10 -23.80
C ARG A 151 3.72 -21.05 -23.85
N GLY A 152 4.35 -21.98 -23.14
CA GLY A 152 5.81 -22.02 -23.08
C GLY A 152 6.34 -23.19 -22.27
N ALA A 153 7.65 -23.24 -22.14
CA ALA A 153 8.29 -24.19 -21.24
C ALA A 153 8.06 -23.76 -19.78
N TYR A 154 7.82 -24.74 -18.93
CA TYR A 154 7.61 -24.53 -17.50
C TYR A 154 8.62 -25.34 -16.69
N ILE A 155 9.37 -24.66 -15.84
CA ILE A 155 10.35 -25.26 -14.92
C ILE A 155 9.92 -24.92 -13.51
N GLN A 156 9.60 -25.96 -12.73
CA GLN A 156 9.21 -25.80 -11.33
C GLN A 156 10.44 -25.89 -10.44
N GLY A 157 10.72 -24.84 -9.67
CA GLY A 157 11.73 -24.84 -8.63
C GLY A 157 11.21 -25.45 -7.32
N ILE A 158 12.11 -25.70 -6.38
CA ILE A 158 11.79 -26.23 -5.04
C ILE A 158 11.25 -25.10 -4.16
N PHE A 159 11.87 -23.93 -4.22
CA PHE A 159 11.47 -22.74 -3.49
C PHE A 159 11.97 -21.48 -4.24
N GLY A 160 11.38 -20.35 -3.96
CA GLY A 160 11.78 -19.04 -4.48
C GLY A 160 12.36 -18.16 -3.37
N VAL A 161 13.39 -17.39 -3.70
CA VAL A 161 13.97 -16.37 -2.83
C VAL A 161 13.99 -15.05 -3.59
N GLY A 162 13.51 -14.00 -2.94
CA GLY A 162 13.39 -12.67 -3.56
C GLY A 162 12.04 -12.45 -4.23
N GLY A 163 11.98 -11.41 -5.07
CA GLY A 163 10.78 -11.04 -5.82
C GLY A 163 10.71 -11.74 -7.18
N GLU A 164 9.63 -11.46 -7.88
CA GLU A 164 9.47 -11.85 -9.29
C GLU A 164 10.46 -11.04 -10.15
N CYS A 165 11.10 -11.66 -11.12
CA CYS A 165 11.94 -11.00 -12.11
C CYS A 165 11.78 -11.66 -13.47
N TRP A 166 12.05 -10.93 -14.54
CA TRP A 166 12.02 -11.42 -15.91
C TRP A 166 13.23 -10.91 -16.70
N GLY A 167 13.62 -11.64 -17.72
CA GLY A 167 14.76 -11.29 -18.59
C GLY A 167 14.95 -12.29 -19.70
N PRO A 168 15.89 -12.03 -20.62
CA PRO A 168 16.29 -13.00 -21.64
C PRO A 168 17.02 -14.18 -20.98
N LEU A 169 16.79 -15.38 -21.51
CA LEU A 169 17.60 -16.56 -21.20
C LEU A 169 18.80 -16.59 -22.16
N HIS A 170 19.99 -16.76 -21.61
CA HIS A 170 21.24 -16.90 -22.35
C HIS A 170 21.79 -18.30 -22.20
#